data_40cf090c15529dcede5fb7e397a8c12d
#
_entry.id   40cf090c15529dcede5fb7e397a8c12d
#
_cell.length_a   1.000
_cell.length_b   1.000
_cell.length_c   1.000
_cell.angle_alpha   90.00
_cell.angle_beta   90.00
_cell.angle_gamma   90.00
#
_symmetry.space_group_name_H-M   'P 1'
#
loop_
_entity.id
_entity.type
_entity.pdbx_description
1 polymer ?
#
loop_
_entity_poly.entity_id
_entity_poly.type
_entity_poly.pdbx_seq_one_letter_code
_entity_poly.pdbx_strand_id
1 'polypeptide(L)'
;MKRYPILVVDDEQDNLDAFRFNFRKSFDILTASGGAEALQVLEAREVAVVVTDQRMPRMTGVELLREVRVRQPDAVGIILTAFTDVDVLIEAINLGQVYRYITKPWDAKEVRGVLQYAIERFHLQRENKRLVAQLAEYTGYLNQQLHGEFDFGNIIGESAALKFGYSVGSRVRLLYLSRSSHW
;
A
#
# COMPACT_ATOMS: atom_id res chain seq x y z
N MET A 1 -7.16 -19.28 2.77
CA MET A 1 -6.66 -17.90 2.78
C MET A 1 -5.17 -17.94 2.46
N LYS A 2 -4.69 -17.22 1.44
CA LYS A 2 -3.27 -17.21 1.07
C LYS A 2 -2.47 -16.54 2.21
N ARG A 3 -1.48 -17.24 2.75
CA ARG A 3 -0.58 -16.67 3.77
C ARG A 3 0.54 -15.93 3.04
N TYR A 4 0.70 -14.67 3.34
CA TYR A 4 1.83 -13.88 2.85
C TYR A 4 2.90 -13.83 3.93
N PRO A 5 4.19 -14.02 3.59
CA PRO A 5 5.26 -14.03 4.55
C PRO A 5 5.55 -12.63 5.13
N ILE A 6 6.20 -12.65 6.28
CA ILE A 6 6.83 -11.48 6.90
C ILE A 6 8.33 -11.59 6.62
N LEU A 7 8.90 -10.56 6.02
CA LEU A 7 10.35 -10.44 5.84
C LEU A 7 10.94 -9.67 7.02
N VAL A 8 11.91 -10.29 7.70
CA VAL A 8 12.65 -9.69 8.81
C VAL A 8 14.08 -9.42 8.38
N VAL A 9 14.55 -8.21 8.57
CA VAL A 9 15.85 -7.73 8.09
C VAL A 9 16.64 -7.14 9.25
N ASP A 10 17.77 -7.72 9.55
CA ASP A 10 18.70 -7.28 10.62
C ASP A 10 20.11 -7.79 10.25
N ASP A 11 21.15 -7.01 10.45
CA ASP A 11 22.52 -7.43 10.15
C ASP A 11 23.12 -8.36 11.21
N GLU A 12 22.48 -8.45 12.37
CA GLU A 12 22.84 -9.37 13.44
C GLU A 12 22.03 -10.67 13.34
N GLN A 13 22.71 -11.80 13.07
CA GLN A 13 22.07 -13.11 12.92
C GLN A 13 21.30 -13.54 14.17
N ASP A 14 21.80 -13.20 15.36
CA ASP A 14 21.16 -13.54 16.64
C ASP A 14 19.78 -12.88 16.76
N ASN A 15 19.61 -11.65 16.25
CA ASN A 15 18.33 -10.94 16.22
C ASN A 15 17.34 -11.64 15.29
N LEU A 16 17.79 -12.07 14.11
CA LEU A 16 16.98 -12.82 13.15
C LEU A 16 16.52 -14.15 13.73
N ASP A 17 17.41 -14.88 14.39
CA ASP A 17 17.11 -16.17 14.99
C ASP A 17 16.17 -16.04 16.18
N ALA A 18 16.36 -15.02 17.02
CA ALA A 18 15.47 -14.72 18.13
C ALA A 18 14.06 -14.35 17.63
N PHE A 19 13.96 -13.52 16.60
CA PHE A 19 12.67 -13.14 16.01
C PHE A 19 11.98 -14.37 15.40
N ARG A 20 12.69 -15.14 14.59
CA ARG A 20 12.17 -16.37 13.99
C ARG A 20 11.69 -17.37 15.04
N PHE A 21 12.47 -17.60 16.09
CA PHE A 21 12.11 -18.51 17.18
C PHE A 21 10.79 -18.12 17.85
N ASN A 22 10.58 -16.83 18.14
CA ASN A 22 9.39 -16.32 18.81
C ASN A 22 8.13 -16.36 17.92
N PHE A 23 8.27 -16.23 16.60
CA PHE A 23 7.13 -15.97 15.72
C PHE A 23 6.84 -17.04 14.68
N ARG A 24 7.75 -17.97 14.35
CA ARG A 24 7.60 -19.02 13.33
C ARG A 24 6.38 -19.94 13.49
N LYS A 25 5.85 -20.09 14.72
CA LYS A 25 4.64 -20.89 14.95
C LYS A 25 3.35 -20.18 14.50
N SER A 26 3.38 -18.85 14.46
CA SER A 26 2.21 -18.02 14.17
C SER A 26 2.24 -17.39 12.78
N PHE A 27 3.44 -17.15 12.23
CA PHE A 27 3.66 -16.45 10.99
C PHE A 27 4.66 -17.19 10.09
N ASP A 28 4.56 -17.00 8.78
CA ASP A 28 5.58 -17.41 7.82
C ASP A 28 6.68 -16.34 7.80
N ILE A 29 7.87 -16.67 8.33
CA ILE A 29 8.97 -15.72 8.54
C ILE A 29 10.07 -16.02 7.52
N LEU A 30 10.39 -15.02 6.71
CA LEU A 30 11.60 -14.93 5.88
C LEU A 30 12.61 -14.03 6.59
N THR A 31 13.87 -14.28 6.42
CA THR A 31 14.95 -13.49 7.02
C THR A 31 15.92 -13.00 5.93
N ALA A 32 16.50 -11.82 6.13
CA ALA A 32 17.59 -11.28 5.33
C ALA A 32 18.59 -10.57 6.24
N SER A 33 19.88 -10.74 5.97
CA SER A 33 20.99 -10.20 6.74
C SER A 33 21.34 -8.73 6.41
N GLY A 34 20.49 -8.07 5.64
CA GLY A 34 20.62 -6.65 5.27
C GLY A 34 19.80 -6.24 4.06
N GLY A 35 19.85 -4.96 3.73
CA GLY A 35 19.01 -4.37 2.70
C GLY A 35 19.15 -5.01 1.32
N ALA A 36 20.37 -5.33 0.89
CA ALA A 36 20.59 -5.92 -0.44
C ALA A 36 19.93 -7.30 -0.58
N GLU A 37 20.07 -8.19 0.42
CA GLU A 37 19.42 -9.49 0.43
C GLU A 37 17.90 -9.34 0.54
N ALA A 38 17.42 -8.39 1.35
CA ALA A 38 16.00 -8.10 1.45
C ALA A 38 15.39 -7.71 0.10
N LEU A 39 16.07 -6.89 -0.69
CA LEU A 39 15.60 -6.51 -2.04
C LEU A 39 15.52 -7.71 -2.98
N GLN A 40 16.48 -8.64 -2.93
CA GLN A 40 16.42 -9.89 -3.72
C GLN A 40 15.22 -10.76 -3.32
N VAL A 41 14.93 -10.87 -2.02
CA VAL A 41 13.75 -11.59 -1.53
C VAL A 41 12.46 -10.95 -2.06
N LEU A 42 12.38 -9.61 -2.08
CA LEU A 42 11.21 -8.87 -2.56
C LEU A 42 11.00 -9.00 -4.08
N GLU A 43 12.06 -9.20 -4.85
CA GLU A 43 11.96 -9.50 -6.29
C GLU A 43 11.42 -10.91 -6.55
N ALA A 44 11.76 -11.86 -5.69
CA ALA A 44 11.37 -13.26 -5.85
C ALA A 44 10.01 -13.60 -5.22
N ARG A 45 9.58 -12.88 -4.19
CA ARG A 45 8.39 -13.21 -3.39
C ARG A 45 7.64 -11.97 -2.93
N GLU A 46 6.31 -12.07 -2.96
CA GLU A 46 5.43 -11.06 -2.38
C GLU A 46 5.34 -11.25 -0.85
N VAL A 47 5.52 -10.17 -0.09
CA VAL A 47 5.47 -10.17 1.37
C VAL A 47 4.36 -9.24 1.88
N ALA A 48 3.76 -9.60 3.01
CA ALA A 48 2.75 -8.74 3.65
C ALA A 48 3.39 -7.63 4.49
N VAL A 49 4.46 -7.95 5.19
CA VAL A 49 5.10 -7.08 6.17
C VAL A 49 6.62 -7.17 6.01
N VAL A 50 7.28 -6.04 6.08
CA VAL A 50 8.74 -5.94 6.22
C VAL A 50 9.04 -5.36 7.59
N VAL A 51 9.77 -6.10 8.40
CA VAL A 51 10.28 -5.68 9.71
C VAL A 51 11.79 -5.51 9.56
N THR A 52 12.30 -4.32 9.74
CA THR A 52 13.74 -4.04 9.54
C THR A 52 14.35 -3.36 10.75
N ASP A 53 15.60 -3.70 11.06
CA ASP A 53 16.40 -2.83 11.93
C ASP A 53 16.64 -1.48 11.26
N GLN A 54 16.80 -0.44 12.07
CA GLN A 54 17.09 0.91 11.56
C GLN A 54 18.56 1.05 11.17
N ARG A 55 19.47 0.50 11.98
CA ARG A 55 20.91 0.70 11.80
C ARG A 55 21.55 -0.52 11.18
N MET A 56 21.56 -0.59 9.88
CA MET A 56 22.24 -1.66 9.14
C MET A 56 23.37 -1.07 8.27
N PRO A 57 24.45 -1.84 8.01
CA PRO A 57 25.49 -1.42 7.09
C PRO A 57 24.95 -1.14 5.67
N ARG A 58 25.44 -0.08 5.05
CA ARG A 58 25.17 0.29 3.65
C ARG A 58 23.74 0.79 3.34
N MET A 59 22.74 0.39 4.09
CA MET A 59 21.35 0.80 3.87
C MET A 59 20.60 0.80 5.20
N THR A 60 20.04 1.94 5.59
CA THR A 60 19.20 2.08 6.78
C THR A 60 17.84 1.44 6.59
N GLY A 61 17.12 1.15 7.69
CA GLY A 61 15.77 0.61 7.64
C GLY A 61 14.80 1.54 6.89
N VAL A 62 14.89 2.86 7.10
CA VAL A 62 14.06 3.84 6.36
C VAL A 62 14.36 3.81 4.87
N GLU A 63 15.62 3.76 4.45
CA GLU A 63 15.99 3.65 3.04
C GLU A 63 15.46 2.35 2.42
N LEU A 64 15.60 1.22 3.13
CA LEU A 64 15.02 -0.04 2.69
C LEU A 64 13.50 0.06 2.50
N LEU A 65 12.77 0.65 3.44
CA LEU A 65 11.32 0.77 3.33
C LEU A 65 10.86 1.71 2.21
N ARG A 66 11.66 2.70 1.82
CA ARG A 66 11.43 3.49 0.59
C ARG A 66 11.47 2.60 -0.66
N GLU A 67 12.49 1.73 -0.75
CA GLU A 67 12.63 0.78 -1.84
C GLU A 67 11.50 -0.27 -1.86
N VAL A 68 11.11 -0.77 -0.69
CA VAL A 68 9.96 -1.67 -0.52
C VAL A 68 8.69 -1.03 -1.10
N ARG A 69 8.44 0.22 -0.78
CA ARG A 69 7.24 0.94 -1.24
C ARG A 69 7.16 1.09 -2.76
N VAL A 70 8.31 1.21 -3.42
CA VAL A 70 8.37 1.25 -4.90
C VAL A 70 8.06 -0.12 -5.50
N ARG A 71 8.62 -1.19 -4.94
CA ARG A 71 8.50 -2.56 -5.49
C ARG A 71 7.22 -3.26 -5.08
N GLN A 72 6.83 -3.12 -3.82
CA GLN A 72 5.66 -3.75 -3.22
C GLN A 72 4.87 -2.73 -2.40
N PRO A 73 4.10 -1.83 -3.04
CA PRO A 73 3.45 -0.68 -2.40
C PRO A 73 2.40 -1.06 -1.35
N ASP A 74 1.95 -2.31 -1.33
CA ASP A 74 0.99 -2.83 -0.36
C ASP A 74 1.66 -3.39 0.89
N ALA A 75 2.96 -3.72 0.83
CA ALA A 75 3.71 -4.25 1.96
C ALA A 75 3.78 -3.22 3.10
N VAL A 76 3.56 -3.68 4.33
CA VAL A 76 3.54 -2.82 5.51
C VAL A 76 4.94 -2.79 6.14
N GLY A 77 5.54 -1.61 6.23
CA GLY A 77 6.88 -1.41 6.79
C GLY A 77 6.87 -1.14 8.30
N ILE A 78 7.65 -1.90 9.06
CA ILE A 78 7.85 -1.73 10.51
C ILE A 78 9.35 -1.61 10.76
N ILE A 79 9.76 -0.69 11.65
CA ILE A 79 11.16 -0.52 12.04
C ILE A 79 11.35 -0.98 13.49
N LEU A 80 12.36 -1.81 13.71
CA LEU A 80 12.91 -2.09 15.05
C LEU A 80 14.07 -1.12 15.30
N THR A 81 14.09 -0.42 16.42
CA THR A 81 15.09 0.62 16.66
C THR A 81 15.51 0.69 18.13
N ALA A 82 16.75 1.10 18.40
CA ALA A 82 17.13 1.63 19.69
C ALA A 82 16.55 3.06 19.88
N PHE A 83 16.37 3.47 21.12
CA PHE A 83 15.67 4.72 21.52
C PHE A 83 16.25 6.02 20.91
N THR A 84 17.43 5.97 20.31
CA THR A 84 18.19 7.16 19.86
C THR A 84 17.79 7.72 18.49
N ASP A 85 16.93 7.04 17.71
CA ASP A 85 16.63 7.41 16.31
C ASP A 85 15.19 7.90 16.11
N VAL A 86 14.50 8.26 17.18
CA VAL A 86 13.06 8.55 17.16
C VAL A 86 12.69 9.72 16.24
N ASP A 87 13.49 10.78 16.20
CA ASP A 87 13.16 11.97 15.40
C ASP A 87 13.12 11.68 13.88
N VAL A 88 14.10 10.91 13.38
CA VAL A 88 14.13 10.48 11.98
C VAL A 88 12.96 9.57 11.63
N LEU A 89 12.53 8.74 12.59
CA LEU A 89 11.41 7.83 12.41
C LEU A 89 10.06 8.55 12.42
N ILE A 90 9.91 9.59 13.23
CA ILE A 90 8.69 10.43 13.24
C ILE A 90 8.48 11.05 11.86
N GLU A 91 9.52 11.61 11.25
CA GLU A 91 9.44 12.15 9.89
C GLU A 91 9.06 11.07 8.87
N ALA A 92 9.70 9.90 8.91
CA ALA A 92 9.39 8.79 8.01
C ALA A 92 7.95 8.26 8.16
N ILE A 93 7.40 8.27 9.37
CA ILE A 93 5.99 7.94 9.63
C ILE A 93 5.06 8.99 9.05
N ASN A 94 5.34 10.29 9.29
CA ASN A 94 4.53 11.39 8.78
C ASN A 94 4.49 11.43 7.25
N LEU A 95 5.59 11.04 6.59
CA LEU A 95 5.65 10.86 5.14
C LEU A 95 4.99 9.55 4.65
N GLY A 96 4.42 8.76 5.56
CA GLY A 96 3.77 7.48 5.26
C GLY A 96 4.72 6.40 4.74
N GLN A 97 6.02 6.53 4.97
CA GLN A 97 7.04 5.56 4.55
C GLN A 97 7.14 4.38 5.52
N VAL A 98 6.86 4.63 6.80
CA VAL A 98 6.89 3.66 7.90
C VAL A 98 5.51 3.58 8.52
N TYR A 99 4.99 2.36 8.70
CA TYR A 99 3.71 2.15 9.37
C TYR A 99 3.83 2.35 10.88
N ARG A 100 4.86 1.75 11.47
CA ARG A 100 5.14 1.81 12.91
C ARG A 100 6.60 1.53 13.19
N TYR A 101 7.10 2.05 14.31
CA TYR A 101 8.35 1.60 14.91
C TYR A 101 8.10 0.87 16.23
N ILE A 102 9.04 0.02 16.63
CA ILE A 102 9.08 -0.69 17.92
C ILE A 102 10.46 -0.50 18.49
N THR A 103 10.54 -0.10 19.76
CA THR A 103 11.83 0.11 20.44
C THR A 103 12.41 -1.19 20.95
N LYS A 104 13.71 -1.35 20.83
CA LYS A 104 14.48 -2.45 21.46
C LYS A 104 14.85 -2.04 22.91
N PRO A 105 14.78 -2.96 23.90
CA PRO A 105 14.31 -4.35 23.79
C PRO A 105 12.80 -4.42 23.65
N TRP A 106 12.30 -5.30 22.77
CA TRP A 106 10.88 -5.46 22.50
C TRP A 106 10.25 -6.63 23.27
N ASP A 107 8.97 -6.52 23.54
CA ASP A 107 8.15 -7.58 24.10
C ASP A 107 7.49 -8.41 23.00
N ALA A 108 7.58 -9.75 23.12
CA ALA A 108 7.06 -10.65 22.09
C ALA A 108 5.52 -10.57 21.91
N LYS A 109 4.77 -10.20 22.96
CA LYS A 109 3.32 -10.05 22.90
C LYS A 109 2.95 -8.76 22.17
N GLU A 110 3.68 -7.68 22.42
CA GLU A 110 3.52 -6.41 21.72
C GLU A 110 3.81 -6.57 20.22
N VAL A 111 4.97 -7.12 19.87
CA VAL A 111 5.36 -7.37 18.47
C VAL A 111 4.33 -8.24 17.77
N ARG A 112 3.84 -9.30 18.41
CA ARG A 112 2.79 -10.17 17.84
C ARG A 112 1.53 -9.39 17.49
N GLY A 113 1.06 -8.52 18.37
CA GLY A 113 -0.09 -7.66 18.12
C GLY A 113 0.13 -6.74 16.94
N VAL A 114 1.30 -6.09 16.88
CA VAL A 114 1.65 -5.19 15.75
C VAL A 114 1.71 -5.95 14.42
N LEU A 115 2.29 -7.16 14.40
CA LEU A 115 2.35 -7.99 13.19
C LEU A 115 0.96 -8.43 12.72
N GLN A 116 0.06 -8.77 13.65
CA GLN A 116 -1.33 -9.13 13.30
C GLN A 116 -2.06 -7.96 12.64
N TYR A 117 -1.99 -6.77 13.23
CA TYR A 117 -2.59 -5.55 12.64
C TYR A 117 -1.96 -5.16 11.29
N ALA A 118 -0.64 -5.34 11.14
CA ALA A 118 0.03 -5.06 9.88
C ALA A 118 -0.43 -6.01 8.76
N ILE A 119 -0.58 -7.30 9.06
CA ILE A 119 -1.11 -8.29 8.10
C ILE A 119 -2.58 -7.98 7.74
N GLU A 120 -3.40 -7.64 8.73
CA GLU A 120 -4.80 -7.25 8.50
C GLU A 120 -4.87 -6.01 7.59
N ARG A 121 -4.07 -4.99 7.86
CA ARG A 121 -3.95 -3.80 7.01
C ARG A 121 -3.58 -4.15 5.58
N PHE A 122 -2.59 -5.01 5.38
CA PHE A 122 -2.18 -5.50 4.06
C PHE A 122 -3.36 -6.14 3.31
N HIS A 123 -4.09 -7.04 3.98
CA HIS A 123 -5.25 -7.70 3.38
C HIS A 123 -6.36 -6.72 3.02
N LEU A 124 -6.68 -5.77 3.90
CA LEU A 124 -7.70 -4.75 3.66
C LEU A 124 -7.33 -3.83 2.49
N GLN A 125 -6.07 -3.42 2.38
CA GLN A 125 -5.60 -2.61 1.25
C GLN A 125 -5.74 -3.35 -0.08
N ARG A 126 -5.37 -4.61 -0.13
CA ARG A 126 -5.51 -5.45 -1.34
C ARG A 126 -6.96 -5.69 -1.71
N GLU A 127 -7.80 -6.00 -0.74
CA GLU A 127 -9.23 -6.19 -0.98
C GLU A 127 -9.88 -4.91 -1.48
N ASN A 128 -9.54 -3.77 -0.90
CA ASN A 128 -10.03 -2.47 -1.36
C ASN A 128 -9.62 -2.21 -2.82
N LYS A 129 -8.35 -2.42 -3.17
CA LYS A 129 -7.88 -2.28 -4.56
C LYS A 129 -8.62 -3.22 -5.51
N ARG A 130 -8.85 -4.47 -5.10
CA ARG A 130 -9.59 -5.45 -5.90
C ARG A 130 -11.02 -4.99 -6.15
N LEU A 131 -11.72 -4.54 -5.11
CA LEU A 131 -13.09 -4.06 -5.21
C LEU A 131 -13.21 -2.81 -6.08
N VAL A 132 -12.28 -1.85 -5.94
CA VAL A 132 -12.24 -0.65 -6.78
C VAL A 132 -12.02 -1.02 -8.25
N ALA A 133 -11.12 -1.96 -8.55
CA ALA A 133 -10.89 -2.43 -9.92
C ALA A 133 -12.14 -3.11 -10.51
N GLN A 134 -12.84 -3.96 -9.73
CA GLN A 134 -14.09 -4.59 -10.16
C GLN A 134 -15.20 -3.56 -10.42
N LEU A 135 -15.34 -2.55 -9.56
CA LEU A 135 -16.30 -1.47 -9.78
C LEU A 135 -16.00 -0.67 -11.04
N ALA A 136 -14.73 -0.36 -11.31
CA ALA A 136 -14.34 0.35 -12.53
C ALA A 136 -14.66 -0.45 -13.79
N GLU A 137 -14.40 -1.77 -13.79
CA GLU A 137 -14.74 -2.67 -14.89
C GLU A 137 -16.27 -2.72 -15.12
N TYR A 138 -17.03 -2.87 -14.04
CA TYR A 138 -18.49 -2.93 -14.11
C TYR A 138 -19.10 -1.62 -14.60
N THR A 139 -18.58 -0.48 -14.14
CA THR A 139 -19.00 0.85 -14.61
C THR A 139 -18.68 1.04 -16.10
N GLY A 140 -17.51 0.57 -16.55
CA GLY A 140 -17.12 0.57 -17.96
C GLY A 140 -18.09 -0.22 -18.84
N TYR A 141 -18.45 -1.43 -18.39
CA TYR A 141 -19.43 -2.28 -19.07
C TYR A 141 -20.82 -1.60 -19.19
N LEU A 142 -21.34 -1.05 -18.10
CA LEU A 142 -22.62 -0.34 -18.10
C LEU A 142 -22.61 0.87 -19.06
N ASN A 143 -21.52 1.64 -19.06
CA ASN A 143 -21.38 2.77 -19.97
C ASN A 143 -21.37 2.34 -21.44
N GLN A 144 -20.73 1.21 -21.77
CA GLN A 144 -20.76 0.67 -23.13
C GLN A 144 -22.17 0.22 -23.54
N GLN A 145 -22.92 -0.44 -22.67
CA GLN A 145 -24.32 -0.81 -22.96
C GLN A 145 -25.20 0.41 -23.17
N LEU A 146 -25.11 1.42 -22.30
CA LEU A 146 -25.88 2.66 -22.45
C LEU A 146 -25.56 3.40 -23.74
N HIS A 147 -24.31 3.39 -24.21
CA HIS A 147 -23.95 4.02 -25.50
C HIS A 147 -24.30 3.15 -26.69
N GLY A 148 -24.42 1.83 -26.53
CA GLY A 148 -24.84 0.90 -27.58
C GLY A 148 -26.35 0.82 -27.77
N GLU A 149 -27.16 1.00 -26.73
CA GLU A 149 -28.62 0.98 -26.80
C GLU A 149 -29.23 2.35 -27.10
N PHE A 150 -28.54 3.45 -26.77
CA PHE A 150 -29.01 4.81 -27.05
C PHE A 150 -28.04 5.50 -28.03
N ASP A 151 -28.22 5.26 -29.31
CA ASP A 151 -27.68 6.12 -30.35
C ASP A 151 -28.45 7.46 -30.34
N PHE A 152 -27.97 8.38 -29.48
CA PHE A 152 -28.51 9.73 -29.38
C PHE A 152 -28.34 10.54 -30.68
N GLY A 153 -27.61 10.00 -31.65
CA GLY A 153 -27.48 10.61 -32.99
C GLY A 153 -28.79 10.65 -33.79
N ASN A 154 -29.74 9.76 -33.46
CA ASN A 154 -31.04 9.67 -34.13
C ASN A 154 -32.20 10.41 -33.44
N ILE A 155 -31.98 11.02 -32.26
CA ILE A 155 -32.96 11.90 -31.63
C ILE A 155 -32.78 13.30 -32.24
N ILE A 156 -33.06 13.43 -33.51
CA ILE A 156 -33.22 14.72 -34.18
C ILE A 156 -34.64 15.23 -33.90
N GLY A 157 -34.82 15.76 -32.69
CA GLY A 157 -35.96 16.57 -32.36
C GLY A 157 -35.61 18.04 -32.68
N GLU A 158 -36.21 18.62 -33.70
CA GLU A 158 -36.02 20.02 -34.07
C GLU A 158 -36.70 21.04 -33.14
N SER A 159 -37.07 20.66 -31.92
CA SER A 159 -37.68 21.58 -30.97
C SER A 159 -36.64 22.49 -30.33
N ALA A 160 -36.92 23.79 -30.27
CA ALA A 160 -36.06 24.81 -29.64
C ALA A 160 -35.73 24.48 -28.15
N ALA A 161 -36.62 23.77 -27.45
CA ALA A 161 -36.45 23.32 -26.08
C ALA A 161 -35.35 22.25 -25.93
N LEU A 162 -35.19 21.33 -26.89
CA LEU A 162 -34.13 20.33 -26.92
C LEU A 162 -32.76 20.94 -27.20
N LYS A 163 -32.67 21.94 -28.07
CA LYS A 163 -31.44 22.69 -28.36
C LYS A 163 -30.95 23.47 -27.11
N PHE A 164 -31.87 23.98 -26.30
CA PHE A 164 -31.53 24.69 -25.07
C PHE A 164 -30.99 23.74 -24.00
N GLY A 165 -31.57 22.53 -23.83
CA GLY A 165 -31.11 21.50 -22.92
C GLY A 165 -29.69 21.01 -23.23
N TYR A 166 -29.36 20.86 -24.52
CA TYR A 166 -28.01 20.45 -24.96
C TYR A 166 -26.94 21.51 -24.66
N SER A 167 -27.30 22.80 -24.82
CA SER A 167 -26.41 23.94 -24.53
C SER A 167 -26.09 24.06 -23.02
N VAL A 168 -27.06 23.78 -22.15
CA VAL A 168 -26.90 23.83 -20.70
C VAL A 168 -26.06 22.64 -20.20
N GLY A 169 -26.29 21.43 -20.72
CA GLY A 169 -25.52 20.22 -20.37
C GLY A 169 -24.04 20.34 -20.73
N SER A 170 -23.71 20.95 -21.87
CA SER A 170 -22.33 21.18 -22.30
C SER A 170 -21.60 22.22 -21.44
N ARG A 171 -22.29 23.24 -20.92
CA ARG A 171 -21.72 24.26 -20.04
C ARG A 171 -21.46 23.74 -18.60
N VAL A 172 -22.31 22.84 -18.09
CA VAL A 172 -22.11 22.21 -16.79
C VAL A 172 -20.86 21.30 -16.79
N ARG A 173 -20.61 20.59 -17.90
CA ARG A 173 -19.43 19.74 -18.04
C ARG A 173 -18.10 20.53 -18.05
N LEU A 174 -18.10 21.74 -18.61
CA LEU A 174 -16.92 22.63 -18.60
C LEU A 174 -16.64 23.25 -17.23
N LEU A 175 -17.67 23.49 -16.41
CA LEU A 175 -17.50 24.05 -15.06
C LEU A 175 -16.95 23.03 -14.04
N TYR A 176 -17.19 21.72 -14.25
CA TYR A 176 -16.61 20.69 -13.39
C TYR A 176 -15.14 20.38 -13.68
N LEU A 177 -14.68 20.60 -14.92
CA LEU A 177 -13.28 20.37 -15.30
C LEU A 177 -12.34 21.53 -14.95
N SER A 178 -12.87 22.74 -14.70
CA SER A 178 -12.05 23.91 -14.35
C SER A 178 -11.80 24.10 -12.84
N ARG A 179 -12.40 23.28 -11.96
CA ARG A 179 -12.23 23.38 -10.50
C ARG A 179 -11.26 22.39 -9.87
N SER A 180 -10.65 21.48 -10.66
CA SER A 180 -9.71 20.47 -10.13
C SER A 180 -8.24 20.79 -10.35
N SER A 181 -7.88 22.03 -10.67
CA SER A 181 -6.49 22.45 -10.83
C SER A 181 -6.12 23.64 -9.96
N HIS A 182 -6.40 23.55 -8.65
CA HIS A 182 -5.74 24.39 -7.64
C HIS A 182 -6.03 23.76 -6.28
N TRP A 183 -5.07 22.93 -5.84
CA TRP A 183 -4.55 22.73 -4.44
C TRP A 183 -3.38 21.78 -4.51
#